data_16e522bc07475a6511bec867d31c330e
#
_entry.id   16e522bc07475a6511bec867d31c330e
#
_cell.length_a   1.000
_cell.length_b   1.000
_cell.length_c   1.000
_cell.angle_alpha   90.00
_cell.angle_beta   90.00
_cell.angle_gamma   90.00
#
_symmetry.space_group_name_H-M   'P 1'
#
loop_
_entity.id
_entity.type
_entity.pdbx_description
1 polymer ?
#
loop_
_entity_poly.entity_id
_entity_poly.type
_entity_poly.pdbx_seq_one_letter_code
_entity_poly.pdbx_strand_id
1 'polypeptide(L)'
;MQTTRLCTVSVVVGMDAELDESSVDDVVQCEDRIVSQWREVSADEKHHLRDRVDEIFRPLGLQTRLLVVERANSLALYFICMTLAALMSLHAQWRSQQLRDIVQSLLTFLSSFSAQLHERSVRVKRLIWPLSDYERCVDFFSSEQGRQTSYLNIFSFFVCFGMFPVKLL
;
A
#
# COMPACT_ATOMS: atom_id res chain seq x y z
N MET A 1 -9.01 17.90 -20.60
CA MET A 1 -8.52 17.47 -19.28
C MET A 1 -7.76 16.17 -19.46
N GLN A 2 -6.45 16.21 -19.48
CA GLN A 2 -5.62 14.99 -19.51
C GLN A 2 -5.60 14.43 -18.09
N THR A 3 -6.28 13.30 -17.90
CA THR A 3 -6.25 12.56 -16.65
C THR A 3 -4.83 11.99 -16.52
N THR A 4 -4.06 12.55 -15.61
CA THR A 4 -2.72 12.07 -15.25
C THR A 4 -2.83 10.63 -14.77
N ARG A 5 -2.53 9.66 -15.62
CA ARG A 5 -2.52 8.24 -15.24
C ARG A 5 -1.23 7.97 -14.47
N LEU A 6 -1.32 7.97 -13.16
CA LEU A 6 -0.24 7.48 -12.29
C LEU A 6 -0.16 5.95 -12.40
N CYS A 7 1.05 5.44 -12.32
CA CYS A 7 1.30 4.01 -12.35
C CYS A 7 1.04 3.42 -10.97
N THR A 8 -0.20 2.99 -10.75
CA THR A 8 -0.65 2.42 -9.49
C THR A 8 -0.87 0.93 -9.66
N VAL A 9 -0.29 0.14 -8.76
CA VAL A 9 -0.46 -1.30 -8.68
C VAL A 9 -1.25 -1.64 -7.43
N SER A 10 -2.29 -2.44 -7.59
CA SER A 10 -3.03 -2.99 -6.46
C SER A 10 -2.48 -4.36 -6.06
N VAL A 11 -2.45 -4.62 -4.75
CA VAL A 11 -2.14 -5.93 -4.17
C VAL A 11 -3.28 -6.31 -3.26
N VAL A 12 -3.92 -7.43 -3.53
CA VAL A 12 -5.04 -7.92 -2.71
C VAL A 12 -4.51 -8.83 -1.61
N VAL A 13 -4.92 -8.55 -0.39
CA VAL A 13 -4.48 -9.25 0.83
C VAL A 13 -5.55 -10.23 1.27
N GLY A 14 -5.26 -11.52 1.18
CA GLY A 14 -6.04 -12.55 1.87
C GLY A 14 -5.56 -12.68 3.31
N MET A 15 -6.47 -12.50 4.27
CA MET A 15 -6.20 -12.59 5.70
C MET A 15 -6.87 -13.83 6.32
N ASP A 16 -6.25 -14.34 7.38
CA ASP A 16 -6.89 -15.23 8.35
C ASP A 16 -6.91 -14.53 9.70
N ALA A 17 -8.03 -14.59 10.40
CA ALA A 17 -8.08 -14.32 11.82
C ALA A 17 -7.73 -15.62 12.56
N GLU A 18 -6.72 -15.59 13.41
CA GLU A 18 -6.23 -16.74 14.15
C GLU A 18 -7.22 -17.10 15.29
N LEU A 19 -8.36 -17.67 14.92
CA LEU A 19 -9.26 -18.35 15.85
C LEU A 19 -9.80 -19.58 15.13
N ASP A 20 -9.85 -20.70 15.83
CA ASP A 20 -10.23 -22.04 15.34
C ASP A 20 -11.64 -22.14 14.71
N GLU A 21 -12.43 -21.08 14.75
CA GLU A 21 -13.75 -20.95 14.09
C GLU A 21 -14.07 -19.49 13.77
N SER A 22 -13.15 -18.75 13.07
CA SER A 22 -13.49 -17.38 12.69
C SER A 22 -14.55 -17.38 11.58
N SER A 23 -15.68 -16.76 11.86
CA SER A 23 -16.71 -16.53 10.86
C SER A 23 -16.20 -15.55 9.79
N VAL A 24 -16.79 -15.64 8.59
CA VAL A 24 -16.50 -14.65 7.51
C VAL A 24 -16.73 -13.21 8.00
N ASP A 25 -17.69 -13.00 8.89
CA ASP A 25 -18.02 -11.71 9.49
C ASP A 25 -16.88 -11.14 10.34
N ASP A 26 -16.11 -11.98 11.03
CA ASP A 26 -14.96 -11.55 11.83
C ASP A 26 -13.82 -11.01 10.96
N VAL A 27 -13.56 -11.65 9.81
CA VAL A 27 -12.57 -11.18 8.84
C VAL A 27 -12.99 -9.84 8.26
N VAL A 28 -14.25 -9.70 7.87
CA VAL A 28 -14.81 -8.45 7.34
C VAL A 28 -14.69 -7.31 8.34
N GLN A 29 -15.02 -7.53 9.59
CA GLN A 29 -14.88 -6.52 10.65
C GLN A 29 -13.41 -6.14 10.87
N CYS A 30 -12.50 -7.11 10.76
CA CYS A 30 -11.07 -6.86 10.88
C CYS A 30 -10.56 -5.98 9.73
N GLU A 31 -10.96 -6.28 8.49
CA GLU A 31 -10.63 -5.47 7.31
C GLU A 31 -11.13 -4.03 7.44
N ASP A 32 -12.39 -3.84 7.84
CA ASP A 32 -12.99 -2.51 8.03
C ASP A 32 -12.25 -1.68 9.10
N ARG A 33 -11.80 -2.32 10.16
CA ARG A 33 -11.01 -1.67 11.22
C ARG A 33 -9.62 -1.27 10.72
N ILE A 34 -8.95 -2.12 9.97
CA ILE A 34 -7.65 -1.82 9.36
C ILE A 34 -7.76 -0.61 8.43
N VAL A 35 -8.78 -0.56 7.59
CA VAL A 35 -9.05 0.58 6.71
C VAL A 35 -9.32 1.85 7.50
N SER A 36 -10.10 1.76 8.58
CA SER A 36 -10.37 2.90 9.46
C SER A 36 -9.08 3.41 10.13
N GLN A 37 -8.25 2.51 10.65
CA GLN A 37 -6.97 2.88 11.26
C GLN A 37 -6.00 3.48 10.23
N TRP A 38 -5.98 2.95 8.98
CA TRP A 38 -5.19 3.56 7.92
C TRP A 38 -5.61 5.02 7.66
N ARG A 39 -6.90 5.30 7.60
CA ARG A 39 -7.41 6.67 7.42
C ARG A 39 -6.96 7.61 8.53
N GLU A 40 -6.97 7.13 9.78
CA GLU A 40 -6.48 7.90 10.92
C GLU A 40 -4.96 8.15 10.85
N VAL A 41 -4.17 7.13 10.48
CA VAL A 41 -2.71 7.24 10.36
C VAL A 41 -2.30 8.13 9.19
N SER A 42 -3.05 8.09 8.08
CA SER A 42 -2.79 8.89 6.90
C SER A 42 -3.26 10.34 7.01
N ALA A 43 -4.05 10.69 8.03
CA ALA A 43 -4.45 12.06 8.30
C ALA A 43 -3.24 12.93 8.71
N ASP A 44 -3.17 14.17 8.20
CA ASP A 44 -2.02 15.08 8.34
C ASP A 44 -1.60 15.38 9.78
N GLU A 45 -2.49 15.19 10.75
CA GLU A 45 -2.25 15.55 12.15
C GLU A 45 -1.36 14.56 12.92
N LYS A 46 -1.06 13.38 12.34
CA LYS A 46 -0.33 12.30 13.03
C LYS A 46 0.99 11.94 12.36
N HIS A 47 1.87 12.90 12.18
CA HIS A 47 3.16 12.71 11.50
C HIS A 47 3.98 11.53 12.05
N HIS A 48 4.01 11.32 13.37
CA HIS A 48 4.78 10.24 14.00
C HIS A 48 4.29 8.83 13.61
N LEU A 49 2.99 8.66 13.32
CA LEU A 49 2.45 7.38 12.86
C LEU A 49 2.82 7.12 11.40
N ARG A 50 2.88 8.19 10.61
CA ARG A 50 3.31 8.13 9.23
C ARG A 50 4.79 7.76 9.11
N ASP A 51 5.65 8.33 9.97
CA ASP A 51 7.05 7.97 10.04
C ASP A 51 7.25 6.46 10.30
N ARG A 52 6.40 5.87 11.15
CA ARG A 52 6.40 4.42 11.41
C ARG A 52 5.99 3.60 10.19
N VAL A 53 5.00 4.04 9.44
CA VAL A 53 4.60 3.41 8.18
C VAL A 53 5.74 3.50 7.16
N ASP A 54 6.36 4.65 7.01
CA ASP A 54 7.51 4.84 6.12
C ASP A 54 8.70 3.95 6.51
N GLU A 55 8.92 3.73 7.79
CA GLU A 55 9.94 2.80 8.29
C GLU A 55 9.62 1.35 7.91
N ILE A 56 8.37 0.92 8.06
CA ILE A 56 7.92 -0.43 7.66
C ILE A 56 8.14 -0.66 6.15
N PHE A 57 7.87 0.36 5.33
CA PHE A 57 8.02 0.28 3.88
C PHE A 57 9.40 0.64 3.36
N ARG A 58 10.34 1.01 4.21
CA ARG A 58 11.73 1.32 3.82
C ARG A 58 12.38 0.26 2.92
N PRO A 59 12.16 -1.06 3.13
CA PRO A 59 12.72 -2.09 2.24
C PRO A 59 12.23 -2.04 0.79
N LEU A 60 11.10 -1.39 0.51
CA LEU A 60 10.60 -1.20 -0.87
C LEU A 60 11.37 -0.13 -1.65
N GLY A 61 12.21 0.67 -0.97
CA GLY A 61 12.93 1.78 -1.56
C GLY A 61 12.12 3.08 -1.64
N LEU A 62 12.81 4.17 -1.96
CA LEU A 62 12.24 5.51 -1.96
C LEU A 62 11.26 5.81 -3.10
N GLN A 63 11.30 5.00 -4.16
CA GLN A 63 10.50 5.19 -5.37
C GLN A 63 9.21 4.37 -5.39
N THR A 64 8.91 3.69 -4.29
CA THR A 64 7.66 2.96 -4.08
C THR A 64 6.98 3.50 -2.84
N ARG A 65 5.69 3.86 -2.97
CA ARG A 65 4.89 4.41 -1.87
C ARG A 65 3.55 3.70 -1.78
N LEU A 66 3.12 3.44 -0.55
CA LEU A 66 1.75 3.03 -0.29
C LEU A 66 0.86 4.28 -0.31
N LEU A 67 -0.15 4.29 -1.17
CA LEU A 67 -1.10 5.39 -1.30
C LEU A 67 -2.34 5.17 -0.45
N VAL A 68 -2.96 4.01 -0.62
CA VAL A 68 -4.28 3.74 -0.08
C VAL A 68 -4.35 2.30 0.41
N VAL A 69 -5.07 2.12 1.49
CA VAL A 69 -5.58 0.84 1.97
C VAL A 69 -7.10 0.92 1.91
N GLU A 70 -7.71 0.06 1.10
CA GLU A 70 -9.16 0.02 0.89
C GLU A 70 -9.70 -1.38 1.12
N ARG A 71 -11.01 -1.45 1.32
CA ARG A 71 -11.77 -2.68 1.26
C ARG A 71 -12.71 -2.63 0.06
N ALA A 72 -12.54 -3.59 -0.85
CA ALA A 72 -13.50 -3.89 -1.89
C ALA A 72 -14.16 -5.24 -1.58
N ASN A 73 -13.76 -6.31 -2.24
CA ASN A 73 -14.14 -7.69 -1.85
C ASN A 73 -13.22 -8.28 -0.77
N SER A 74 -12.04 -7.72 -0.64
CA SER A 74 -11.00 -8.01 0.36
C SER A 74 -10.18 -6.75 0.59
N LEU A 75 -9.25 -6.78 1.54
CA LEU A 75 -8.31 -5.69 1.76
C LEU A 75 -7.39 -5.53 0.54
N ALA A 76 -7.31 -4.33 -0.01
CA ALA A 76 -6.44 -3.99 -1.12
C ALA A 76 -5.48 -2.86 -0.74
N LEU A 77 -4.21 -3.05 -1.10
CA LEU A 77 -3.14 -2.08 -0.94
C LEU A 77 -2.77 -1.52 -2.30
N TYR A 78 -2.78 -0.20 -2.44
CA TYR A 78 -2.43 0.48 -3.68
C TYR A 78 -1.08 1.14 -3.55
N PHE A 79 -0.13 0.68 -4.36
CA PHE A 79 1.22 1.23 -4.41
C PHE A 79 1.40 2.09 -5.65
N ILE A 80 2.06 3.21 -5.49
CA ILE A 80 2.61 3.97 -6.61
C ILE A 80 4.09 3.62 -6.77
N CYS A 81 4.49 3.31 -8.01
CA CYS A 81 5.88 3.15 -8.39
C CYS A 81 6.28 4.32 -9.29
N MET A 82 7.37 4.98 -8.96
CA MET A 82 7.82 6.17 -9.67
C MET A 82 8.65 5.84 -10.90
N THR A 83 9.18 4.62 -10.98
CA THR A 83 10.01 4.14 -12.09
C THR A 83 9.70 2.68 -12.42
N LEU A 84 10.07 2.25 -13.61
CA LEU A 84 10.00 0.84 -14.01
C LEU A 84 10.85 -0.05 -13.08
N ALA A 85 12.03 0.41 -12.67
CA ALA A 85 12.89 -0.34 -11.76
C ALA A 85 12.22 -0.55 -10.39
N ALA A 86 11.51 0.47 -9.86
CA ALA A 86 10.74 0.36 -8.62
C ALA A 86 9.58 -0.65 -8.76
N LEU A 87 8.87 -0.64 -9.88
CA LEU A 87 7.81 -1.60 -10.18
C LEU A 87 8.35 -3.03 -10.25
N MET A 88 9.47 -3.24 -10.96
CA MET A 88 10.10 -4.56 -11.07
C MET A 88 10.62 -5.05 -9.70
N SER A 89 11.17 -4.14 -8.89
CA SER A 89 11.62 -4.46 -7.52
C SER A 89 10.44 -4.87 -6.64
N LEU A 90 9.33 -4.13 -6.68
CA LEU A 90 8.12 -4.47 -5.92
C LEU A 90 7.58 -5.85 -6.32
N HIS A 91 7.53 -6.13 -7.63
CA HIS A 91 7.11 -7.44 -8.15
C HIS A 91 8.05 -8.58 -7.70
N ALA A 92 9.37 -8.35 -7.72
CA ALA A 92 10.35 -9.32 -7.25
C ALA A 92 10.18 -9.61 -5.74
N GLN A 93 9.91 -8.58 -4.93
CA GLN A 93 9.64 -8.73 -3.50
C GLN A 93 8.33 -9.47 -3.22
N TRP A 94 7.30 -9.28 -4.06
CA TRP A 94 6.10 -10.09 -4.01
C TRP A 94 6.41 -11.57 -4.29
N ARG A 95 7.18 -11.87 -5.34
CA ARG A 95 7.56 -13.25 -5.70
C ARG A 95 8.40 -13.93 -4.63
N SER A 96 9.30 -13.20 -3.98
CA SER A 96 10.17 -13.72 -2.92
C SER A 96 9.49 -13.80 -1.54
N GLN A 97 8.23 -13.43 -1.43
CA GLN A 97 7.44 -13.32 -0.19
C GLN A 97 7.90 -12.19 0.77
N GLN A 98 8.92 -11.42 0.44
CA GLN A 98 9.35 -10.28 1.26
C GLN A 98 8.24 -9.23 1.42
N LEU A 99 7.49 -8.96 0.36
CA LEU A 99 6.34 -8.04 0.44
C LEU A 99 5.28 -8.53 1.43
N ARG A 100 5.09 -9.85 1.56
CA ARG A 100 4.16 -10.43 2.54
C ARG A 100 4.57 -10.07 3.97
N ASP A 101 5.85 -10.17 4.29
CA ASP A 101 6.36 -9.87 5.63
C ASP A 101 6.24 -8.37 5.95
N ILE A 102 6.48 -7.51 4.95
CA ILE A 102 6.27 -6.06 5.06
C ILE A 102 4.80 -5.75 5.32
N VAL A 103 3.89 -6.33 4.55
CA VAL A 103 2.45 -6.15 4.73
C VAL A 103 1.99 -6.70 6.08
N GLN A 104 2.51 -7.85 6.52
CA GLN A 104 2.24 -8.37 7.86
C GLN A 104 2.64 -7.37 8.95
N SER A 105 3.80 -6.74 8.82
CA SER A 105 4.26 -5.71 9.76
C SER A 105 3.35 -4.49 9.78
N LEU A 106 2.85 -4.05 8.61
CA LEU A 106 1.85 -2.98 8.52
C LEU A 106 0.56 -3.36 9.24
N LEU A 107 0.01 -4.55 8.97
CA LEU A 107 -1.25 -4.98 9.59
C LEU A 107 -1.11 -5.11 11.11
N THR A 108 0.01 -5.64 11.58
CA THR A 108 0.33 -5.72 13.01
C THR A 108 0.40 -4.32 13.63
N PHE A 109 1.05 -3.38 12.95
CA PHE A 109 1.12 -1.99 13.40
C PHE A 109 -0.26 -1.34 13.47
N LEU A 110 -1.07 -1.44 12.42
CA LEU A 110 -2.42 -0.87 12.40
C LEU A 110 -3.33 -1.53 13.45
N SER A 111 -3.19 -2.83 13.68
CA SER A 111 -3.95 -3.55 14.70
C SER A 111 -3.60 -3.12 16.13
N SER A 112 -2.38 -2.65 16.37
CA SER A 112 -1.93 -2.23 17.70
C SER A 112 -2.68 -1.01 18.26
N PHE A 113 -3.31 -0.21 17.40
CA PHE A 113 -4.11 0.95 17.81
C PHE A 113 -5.56 0.61 18.23
N SER A 114 -6.01 -0.60 17.93
CA SER A 114 -7.37 -1.04 18.29
C SER A 114 -7.32 -1.97 19.49
N ALA A 115 -7.86 -1.54 20.63
CA ALA A 115 -7.96 -2.37 21.82
C ALA A 115 -8.71 -3.70 21.57
N GLN A 116 -9.63 -3.70 20.60
CA GLN A 116 -10.41 -4.88 20.23
C GLN A 116 -9.67 -5.83 19.26
N LEU A 117 -8.68 -5.32 18.52
CA LEU A 117 -7.83 -6.14 17.64
C LEU A 117 -6.59 -6.68 18.39
N HIS A 118 -6.26 -6.13 19.55
CA HIS A 118 -5.11 -6.56 20.36
C HIS A 118 -5.24 -8.01 20.84
N GLU A 119 -6.47 -8.50 20.96
CA GLU A 119 -6.76 -9.89 21.34
C GLU A 119 -6.76 -10.87 20.17
N ARG A 120 -6.72 -10.37 18.92
CA ARG A 120 -6.78 -11.19 17.70
C ARG A 120 -5.54 -10.95 16.85
N SER A 121 -4.74 -11.98 16.68
CA SER A 121 -3.61 -11.94 15.75
C SER A 121 -4.12 -11.97 14.33
N VAL A 122 -3.86 -10.90 13.57
CA VAL A 122 -4.17 -10.81 12.14
C VAL A 122 -2.99 -11.34 11.36
N ARG A 123 -3.21 -12.36 10.55
CA ARG A 123 -2.16 -12.98 9.73
C ARG A 123 -2.45 -12.83 8.24
N VAL A 124 -1.44 -12.39 7.48
CA VAL A 124 -1.48 -12.40 6.02
C VAL A 124 -1.34 -13.84 5.53
N LYS A 125 -2.38 -14.38 4.92
CA LYS A 125 -2.38 -15.72 4.33
C LYS A 125 -1.71 -15.72 2.97
N ARG A 126 -2.11 -14.78 2.11
CA ARG A 126 -1.60 -14.66 0.75
C ARG A 126 -1.68 -13.23 0.24
N LEU A 127 -0.81 -12.90 -0.68
CA LEU A 127 -0.90 -11.68 -1.49
C LEU A 127 -1.22 -12.07 -2.93
N ILE A 128 -2.26 -11.48 -3.49
CA ILE A 128 -2.65 -11.66 -4.88
C ILE A 128 -2.18 -10.43 -5.65
N TRP A 129 -1.42 -10.68 -6.70
CA TRP A 129 -0.91 -9.66 -7.61
C TRP A 129 -1.75 -9.66 -8.89
N PRO A 130 -2.55 -8.63 -9.18
CA PRO A 130 -3.28 -8.52 -10.43
C PRO A 130 -2.33 -8.26 -11.59
N LEU A 131 -2.17 -9.24 -12.46
CA LEU A 131 -1.22 -9.18 -13.58
C LEU A 131 -1.55 -8.01 -14.54
N SER A 132 -2.84 -7.73 -14.74
CA SER A 132 -3.31 -6.64 -15.58
C SER A 132 -2.80 -5.25 -15.15
N ASP A 133 -2.71 -5.01 -13.85
CA ASP A 133 -2.19 -3.76 -13.31
C ASP A 133 -0.68 -3.65 -13.57
N TYR A 134 0.04 -4.74 -13.40
CA TYR A 134 1.46 -4.81 -13.66
C TYR A 134 1.78 -4.54 -15.14
N GLU A 135 1.11 -5.25 -16.05
CA GLU A 135 1.29 -5.08 -17.50
C GLU A 135 1.00 -3.65 -17.95
N ARG A 136 -0.11 -3.07 -17.49
CA ARG A 136 -0.46 -1.66 -17.76
C ARG A 136 0.64 -0.70 -17.29
N CYS A 137 1.24 -0.94 -16.12
CA CYS A 137 2.32 -0.11 -15.61
C CYS A 137 3.63 -0.31 -16.39
N VAL A 138 3.94 -1.52 -16.81
CA VAL A 138 5.10 -1.79 -17.67
C VAL A 138 4.96 -1.05 -19.00
N ASP A 139 3.78 -1.13 -19.63
CA ASP A 139 3.48 -0.43 -20.89
C ASP A 139 3.59 1.10 -20.73
N PHE A 140 3.08 1.63 -19.62
CA PHE A 140 3.19 3.05 -19.30
C PHE A 140 4.65 3.50 -19.22
N PHE A 141 5.50 2.81 -18.46
CA PHE A 141 6.91 3.19 -18.31
C PHE A 141 7.74 2.93 -19.58
N SER A 142 7.33 2.00 -20.42
CA SER A 142 8.01 1.68 -21.69
C SER A 142 7.67 2.67 -22.80
N SER A 143 6.55 3.41 -22.67
CA SER A 143 6.17 4.45 -23.61
C SER A 143 7.00 5.72 -23.41
N GLU A 144 7.27 6.47 -24.50
CA GLU A 144 7.97 7.77 -24.40
C GLU A 144 7.20 8.78 -23.54
N GLN A 145 5.88 8.70 -23.51
CA GLN A 145 5.03 9.55 -22.65
C GLN A 145 5.23 9.26 -21.18
N GLY A 146 5.47 8.00 -20.79
CA GLY A 146 5.79 7.62 -19.43
C GLY A 146 7.11 8.20 -18.94
N ARG A 147 8.11 8.32 -19.80
CA ARG A 147 9.42 8.88 -19.46
C ARG A 147 9.37 10.38 -19.14
N GLN A 148 8.57 11.16 -19.85
CA GLN A 148 8.48 12.61 -19.63
C GLN A 148 7.53 12.99 -18.48
N THR A 149 6.48 12.21 -18.26
CA THR A 149 5.44 12.54 -17.28
C THR A 149 5.83 12.16 -15.83
N SER A 150 6.75 11.22 -15.66
CA SER A 150 7.13 10.72 -14.32
C SER A 150 7.64 11.80 -13.37
N TYR A 151 8.33 12.81 -13.85
CA TYR A 151 8.90 13.86 -13.00
C TYR A 151 7.91 14.99 -12.67
N LEU A 152 7.05 15.37 -13.60
CA LEU A 152 6.14 16.52 -13.43
C LEU A 152 4.85 16.15 -12.68
N ASN A 153 4.35 14.93 -12.86
CA ASN A 153 3.06 14.52 -12.32
C ASN A 153 3.11 14.05 -10.86
N ILE A 154 4.25 13.54 -10.42
CA ILE A 154 4.46 13.16 -9.01
C ILE A 154 4.37 14.41 -8.12
N PHE A 155 4.94 15.53 -8.54
CA PHE A 155 4.84 16.79 -7.82
C PHE A 155 3.39 17.29 -7.70
N SER A 156 2.62 17.21 -8.79
CA SER A 156 1.22 17.65 -8.81
C SER A 156 0.32 16.76 -7.92
N PHE A 157 0.60 15.46 -7.88
CA PHE A 157 -0.17 14.53 -7.05
C PHE A 157 0.08 14.76 -5.56
N PHE A 158 1.33 14.96 -5.16
CA PHE A 158 1.68 15.29 -3.77
C PHE A 158 1.07 16.62 -3.31
N VAL A 159 0.97 17.60 -4.21
CA VAL A 159 0.31 18.88 -3.93
C VAL A 159 -1.20 18.72 -3.76
N CYS A 160 -1.87 17.94 -4.60
CA CYS A 160 -3.33 17.74 -4.54
C CYS A 160 -3.78 16.92 -3.33
N PHE A 161 -2.95 16.03 -2.79
CA PHE A 161 -3.28 15.19 -1.64
C PHE A 161 -2.67 15.67 -0.31
N GLY A 162 -2.07 16.86 -0.29
CA GLY A 162 -1.45 17.40 0.93
C GLY A 162 -0.23 16.61 1.42
N MET A 163 0.31 15.71 0.59
CA MET A 163 1.45 14.87 0.90
C MET A 163 2.76 15.53 0.47
N PHE A 164 3.10 16.68 1.05
CA PHE A 164 4.43 17.25 0.87
C PHE A 164 5.48 16.37 1.57
N PRO A 165 6.50 15.88 0.88
CA PRO A 165 7.71 15.45 1.55
C PRO A 165 8.39 16.71 2.07
N VAL A 166 8.22 17.02 3.36
CA VAL A 166 9.05 18.01 4.03
C VAL A 166 10.46 17.48 4.08
N LYS A 167 11.36 18.21 3.41
CA LYS A 167 12.82 18.11 3.31
C LYS A 167 13.37 17.43 2.05
N LEU A 168 13.47 18.30 1.04
CA LEU A 168 14.67 18.36 0.20
C LEU A 168 15.45 19.59 0.68
N LEU A 169 16.39 19.38 1.56
CA LEU A 169 17.62 20.17 1.76
C LEU A 169 18.73 19.16 1.97
#